data_084ddb3c0a63f02ce0de3c6f815ab2c7
#
_entry.id   084ddb3c0a63f02ce0de3c6f815ab2c7
#
_cell.length_a   1.000
_cell.length_b   1.000
_cell.length_c   1.000
_cell.angle_alpha   90.00
_cell.angle_beta   90.00
_cell.angle_gamma   90.00
#
_symmetry.space_group_name_H-M   'P 1'
#
loop_
_entity.id
_entity.type
_entity.pdbx_description
1 polymer ?
#
loop_
_entity_poly.entity_id
_entity_poly.type
_entity_poly.pdbx_seq_one_letter_code
_entity_poly.pdbx_strand_id
1 'polypeptide(L)'
;MALSEARPESAHLMSATVTEVRTGPAADPLAWLATAPPTDERWYWEVPEDDVAWVGLGSAATVMTSGPHRFDEAARAAGRLLDGLRVAGPSDSPLPRLAAGFAFDDSAQAGPWEQFGDGRLSLPAVQVLRRGDRTWVTRIDDHDRPTPVVAAPAPAV
;
A
#
# COMPACT_ATOMS: atom_id res chain seq x y z
N MET A 1 42.08 -9.23 -11.10
CA MET A 1 40.96 -9.38 -10.12
C MET A 1 40.18 -8.07 -10.16
N ALA A 2 39.14 -8.01 -11.00
CA ALA A 2 38.38 -6.79 -11.22
C ALA A 2 37.30 -6.72 -10.14
N LEU A 3 37.36 -5.69 -9.31
CA LEU A 3 36.28 -5.32 -8.40
C LEU A 3 35.09 -4.85 -9.26
N SER A 4 34.04 -5.67 -9.31
CA SER A 4 32.76 -5.27 -9.88
C SER A 4 32.19 -4.17 -8.96
N GLU A 5 32.30 -2.92 -9.38
CA GLU A 5 31.56 -1.82 -8.77
C GLU A 5 30.09 -2.11 -8.92
N ALA A 6 29.46 -2.44 -7.81
CA ALA A 6 28.01 -2.50 -7.72
C ALA A 6 27.48 -1.10 -8.09
N ARG A 7 26.82 -1.01 -9.24
CA ARG A 7 26.09 0.17 -9.69
C ARG A 7 25.11 0.56 -8.57
N PRO A 8 25.08 1.81 -8.10
CA PRO A 8 24.08 2.21 -7.12
C PRO A 8 22.70 1.92 -7.73
N GLU A 9 21.93 1.08 -7.04
CA GLU A 9 20.53 0.83 -7.35
C GLU A 9 19.87 2.20 -7.46
N SER A 10 19.39 2.54 -8.66
CA SER A 10 18.68 3.80 -8.90
C SER A 10 17.53 3.85 -7.90
N ALA A 11 17.56 4.81 -7.01
CA ALA A 11 16.50 4.99 -6.05
C ALA A 11 15.20 5.18 -6.84
N HIS A 12 14.32 4.19 -6.80
CA HIS A 12 13.00 4.26 -7.43
C HIS A 12 12.28 5.47 -6.85
N LEU A 13 12.02 6.47 -7.71
CA LEU A 13 11.31 7.68 -7.33
C LEU A 13 9.82 7.40 -7.42
N MET A 14 9.19 7.11 -6.30
CA MET A 14 7.74 7.07 -6.20
C MET A 14 7.21 8.40 -5.67
N SER A 15 6.05 8.81 -6.18
CA SER A 15 5.33 9.96 -5.68
C SER A 15 3.95 9.58 -5.16
N ALA A 16 3.54 10.23 -4.07
CA ALA A 16 2.21 10.10 -3.51
C ALA A 16 1.49 11.43 -3.54
N THR A 17 0.30 11.46 -4.11
CA THR A 17 -0.59 12.63 -4.09
C THR A 17 -1.75 12.35 -3.17
N VAL A 18 -1.93 13.21 -2.16
CA VAL A 18 -3.02 13.10 -1.19
C VAL A 18 -4.07 14.18 -1.45
N THR A 19 -5.32 13.77 -1.54
CA THR A 19 -6.47 14.66 -1.72
C THR A 19 -7.49 14.40 -0.63
N GLU A 20 -7.97 15.46 0.03
CA GLU A 20 -9.09 15.35 0.96
C GLU A 20 -10.41 15.34 0.19
N VAL A 21 -11.26 14.37 0.52
CA VAL A 21 -12.60 14.22 -0.06
C VAL A 21 -13.62 14.33 1.07
N ARG A 22 -14.55 15.29 0.98
CA ARG A 22 -15.47 15.61 2.08
C ARG A 22 -16.85 15.00 1.94
N THR A 23 -17.28 14.70 0.72
CA THR A 23 -18.66 14.26 0.45
C THR A 23 -18.74 13.28 -0.71
N GLY A 24 -19.86 12.55 -0.77
CA GLY A 24 -20.17 11.63 -1.86
C GLY A 24 -19.53 10.24 -1.70
N PRO A 25 -19.74 9.33 -2.68
CA PRO A 25 -19.24 7.96 -2.62
C PRO A 25 -17.72 7.88 -2.48
N ALA A 26 -16.99 8.85 -3.00
CA ALA A 26 -15.53 8.90 -2.88
C ALA A 26 -15.03 9.17 -1.45
N ALA A 27 -15.90 9.60 -0.53
CA ALA A 27 -15.59 9.74 0.89
C ALA A 27 -15.85 8.44 1.69
N ASP A 28 -16.43 7.42 1.08
CA ASP A 28 -16.69 6.13 1.71
C ASP A 28 -15.63 5.09 1.30
N PRO A 29 -14.79 4.59 2.23
CA PRO A 29 -13.79 3.56 1.93
C PRO A 29 -14.40 2.27 1.34
N LEU A 30 -15.59 1.86 1.77
CA LEU A 30 -16.24 0.66 1.24
C LEU A 30 -16.69 0.84 -0.22
N ALA A 31 -17.09 2.06 -0.60
CA ALA A 31 -17.39 2.35 -2.00
C ALA A 31 -16.17 2.15 -2.90
N TRP A 32 -14.98 2.53 -2.43
CA TRP A 32 -13.72 2.27 -3.15
C TRP A 32 -13.41 0.79 -3.25
N LEU A 33 -13.59 0.05 -2.16
CA LEU A 33 -13.36 -1.40 -2.14
C LEU A 33 -14.25 -2.11 -3.17
N ALA A 34 -15.47 -1.64 -3.35
CA ALA A 34 -16.42 -2.20 -4.31
C ALA A 34 -16.06 -1.91 -5.78
N THR A 35 -15.27 -0.87 -6.07
CA THR A 35 -14.86 -0.53 -7.45
C THR A 35 -13.67 -1.35 -7.94
N ALA A 36 -12.88 -1.92 -7.02
CA ALA A 36 -11.68 -2.65 -7.40
C ALA A 36 -12.04 -4.00 -8.06
N PRO A 37 -11.38 -4.36 -9.19
CA PRO A 37 -11.55 -5.68 -9.78
C PRO A 37 -11.27 -6.80 -8.76
N PRO A 38 -12.00 -7.92 -8.81
CA PRO A 38 -11.79 -9.04 -7.87
C PRO A 38 -10.38 -9.65 -7.94
N THR A 39 -9.69 -9.47 -9.05
CA THR A 39 -8.33 -9.95 -9.31
C THR A 39 -7.25 -9.06 -8.72
N ASP A 40 -7.59 -7.84 -8.35
CA ASP A 40 -6.63 -6.90 -7.80
C ASP A 40 -6.43 -7.12 -6.30
N GLU A 41 -5.25 -6.75 -5.82
CA GLU A 41 -4.94 -6.75 -4.40
C GLU A 41 -5.82 -5.74 -3.68
N ARG A 42 -6.51 -6.19 -2.62
CA ARG A 42 -7.45 -5.37 -1.85
C ARG A 42 -7.23 -5.57 -0.37
N TRP A 43 -7.13 -4.47 0.35
CA TRP A 43 -6.97 -4.42 1.79
C TRP A 43 -8.09 -3.61 2.41
N TYR A 44 -8.65 -4.11 3.50
CA TYR A 44 -9.59 -3.38 4.34
C TYR A 44 -9.21 -3.56 5.80
N TRP A 45 -9.20 -2.46 6.51
CA TRP A 45 -8.94 -2.45 7.94
C TRP A 45 -9.74 -1.35 8.61
N GLU A 46 -10.32 -1.63 9.76
CA GLU A 46 -11.20 -0.73 10.48
C GLU A 46 -10.95 -0.84 11.99
N VAL A 47 -11.01 0.31 12.68
CA VAL A 47 -11.06 0.43 14.14
C VAL A 47 -12.29 1.26 14.48
N PRO A 48 -13.45 0.60 14.70
CA PRO A 48 -14.72 1.31 14.92
C PRO A 48 -14.69 2.25 16.12
N GLU A 49 -13.99 1.89 17.19
CA GLU A 49 -13.86 2.68 18.41
C GLU A 49 -13.18 4.04 18.17
N ASP A 50 -12.30 4.11 17.19
CA ASP A 50 -11.57 5.31 16.81
C ASP A 50 -12.17 6.03 15.60
N ASP A 51 -13.27 5.51 15.05
CA ASP A 51 -13.88 5.94 13.79
C ASP A 51 -12.86 6.04 12.65
N VAL A 52 -12.02 5.00 12.52
CA VAL A 52 -10.99 4.90 11.49
C VAL A 52 -11.28 3.72 10.58
N ALA A 53 -11.31 3.98 9.26
CA ALA A 53 -11.36 2.94 8.24
C ALA A 53 -10.31 3.22 7.16
N TRP A 54 -9.63 2.16 6.71
CA TRP A 54 -8.62 2.24 5.66
C TRP A 54 -8.84 1.18 4.60
N VAL A 55 -8.70 1.60 3.36
CA VAL A 55 -8.71 0.73 2.17
C VAL A 55 -7.42 0.93 1.40
N GLY A 56 -6.83 -0.18 0.97
CA GLY A 56 -5.72 -0.22 0.03
C GLY A 56 -6.12 -1.00 -1.22
N LEU A 57 -5.86 -0.46 -2.40
CA LEU A 57 -6.24 -1.04 -3.70
C LEU A 57 -5.05 -1.08 -4.65
N GLY A 58 -4.89 -2.22 -5.32
CA GLY A 58 -3.76 -2.47 -6.21
C GLY A 58 -2.42 -2.44 -5.47
N SER A 59 -1.31 -2.52 -6.18
CA SER A 59 0.02 -2.46 -5.60
C SER A 59 0.94 -1.57 -6.42
N ALA A 60 1.47 -0.52 -5.82
CA ALA A 60 2.55 0.29 -6.37
C ALA A 60 3.92 -0.38 -6.13
N ALA A 61 4.08 -1.05 -4.99
CA ALA A 61 5.29 -1.81 -4.68
C ALA A 61 4.96 -3.01 -3.79
N THR A 62 5.67 -4.11 -4.01
CA THR A 62 5.59 -5.31 -3.18
C THR A 62 7.00 -5.75 -2.80
N VAL A 63 7.21 -6.09 -1.54
CA VAL A 63 8.43 -6.69 -1.04
C VAL A 63 8.10 -8.03 -0.40
N MET A 64 8.82 -9.08 -0.81
CA MET A 64 8.76 -10.39 -0.19
C MET A 64 9.97 -10.57 0.72
N THR A 65 9.74 -11.16 1.88
CA THR A 65 10.79 -11.53 2.84
C THR A 65 10.64 -12.99 3.24
N SER A 66 11.71 -13.63 3.65
CA SER A 66 11.69 -15.06 3.98
C SER A 66 12.64 -15.40 5.14
N GLY A 67 12.41 -16.59 5.71
CA GLY A 67 13.25 -17.15 6.74
C GLY A 67 13.14 -16.45 8.11
N PRO A 68 14.09 -16.73 9.03
CA PRO A 68 14.01 -16.30 10.43
C PRO A 68 14.13 -14.79 10.63
N HIS A 69 14.72 -14.07 9.67
CA HIS A 69 14.90 -12.61 9.72
C HIS A 69 13.83 -11.82 8.98
N ARG A 70 12.75 -12.47 8.50
CA ARG A 70 11.71 -11.86 7.67
C ARG A 70 11.09 -10.59 8.25
N PHE A 71 10.94 -10.50 9.57
CA PHE A 71 10.39 -9.32 10.23
C PHE A 71 11.35 -8.13 10.19
N ASP A 72 12.64 -8.36 10.46
CA ASP A 72 13.66 -7.31 10.42
C ASP A 72 13.91 -6.82 9.00
N GLU A 73 13.87 -7.72 8.03
CA GLU A 73 13.99 -7.39 6.61
C GLU A 73 12.78 -6.57 6.15
N ALA A 74 11.58 -6.97 6.56
CA ALA A 74 10.36 -6.23 6.28
C ALA A 74 10.39 -4.82 6.88
N ALA A 75 10.81 -4.67 8.12
CA ALA A 75 10.92 -3.36 8.78
C ALA A 75 11.91 -2.43 8.04
N ARG A 76 13.08 -2.96 7.64
CA ARG A 76 14.06 -2.20 6.85
C ARG A 76 13.53 -1.84 5.46
N ALA A 77 12.80 -2.75 4.81
CA ALA A 77 12.20 -2.50 3.51
C ALA A 77 11.08 -1.46 3.61
N ALA A 78 10.24 -1.53 4.64
CA ALA A 78 9.21 -0.52 4.91
C ALA A 78 9.82 0.87 5.08
N GLY A 79 10.89 1.00 5.87
CA GLY A 79 11.62 2.26 6.03
C GLY A 79 12.08 2.82 4.69
N ARG A 80 12.79 2.02 3.88
CA ARG A 80 13.28 2.46 2.56
C ARG A 80 12.16 2.89 1.61
N LEU A 81 11.03 2.15 1.58
CA LEU A 81 9.90 2.49 0.74
C LEU A 81 9.27 3.82 1.14
N LEU A 82 9.06 4.02 2.45
CA LEU A 82 8.42 5.24 2.95
C LEU A 82 9.36 6.45 2.86
N ASP A 83 10.64 6.29 3.16
CA ASP A 83 11.66 7.35 3.05
C ASP A 83 11.88 7.79 1.60
N GLY A 84 11.71 6.87 0.64
CA GLY A 84 11.81 7.15 -0.80
C GLY A 84 10.58 7.82 -1.41
N LEU A 85 9.47 7.93 -0.66
CA LEU A 85 8.22 8.51 -1.14
C LEU A 85 8.23 10.05 -1.06
N ARG A 86 7.92 10.71 -2.17
CA ARG A 86 7.63 12.14 -2.20
C ARG A 86 6.13 12.34 -2.04
N VAL A 87 5.70 12.89 -0.91
CA VAL A 87 4.28 13.11 -0.60
C VAL A 87 3.90 14.56 -0.88
N ALA A 88 2.88 14.76 -1.72
CA ALA A 88 2.26 16.05 -2.00
C ALA A 88 0.80 16.03 -1.55
N GLY A 89 0.35 17.10 -0.90
CA GLY A 89 -1.03 17.24 -0.41
C GLY A 89 -1.13 18.30 0.68
N PRO A 90 -2.30 18.40 1.34
CA PRO A 90 -2.48 19.25 2.51
C PRO A 90 -1.45 18.95 3.61
N SER A 91 -1.04 19.95 4.37
CA SER A 91 0.02 19.83 5.37
C SER A 91 -0.30 18.87 6.54
N ASP A 92 -1.59 18.61 6.76
CA ASP A 92 -2.11 17.71 7.79
C ASP A 92 -2.57 16.37 7.23
N SER A 93 -2.16 16.05 5.99
CA SER A 93 -2.48 14.78 5.34
C SER A 93 -1.82 13.60 6.05
N PRO A 94 -2.51 12.46 6.13
CA PRO A 94 -1.90 11.24 6.64
C PRO A 94 -0.79 10.76 5.69
N LEU A 95 0.24 10.16 6.26
CA LEU A 95 1.27 9.48 5.48
C LEU A 95 0.70 8.19 4.86
N PRO A 96 1.19 7.79 3.68
CA PRO A 96 0.87 6.50 3.08
C PRO A 96 1.19 5.33 4.02
N ARG A 97 0.43 4.25 3.91
CA ARG A 97 0.54 3.06 4.74
C ARG A 97 0.94 1.85 3.92
N LEU A 98 1.63 0.93 4.56
CA LEU A 98 1.92 -0.39 4.04
C LEU A 98 0.97 -1.41 4.67
N ALA A 99 0.49 -2.34 3.86
CA ALA A 99 -0.11 -3.57 4.35
C ALA A 99 0.98 -4.63 4.50
N ALA A 100 0.92 -5.45 5.55
CA ALA A 100 1.87 -6.52 5.77
C ALA A 100 1.18 -7.80 6.22
N GLY A 101 1.68 -8.93 5.75
CA GLY A 101 1.30 -10.25 6.20
C GLY A 101 2.54 -11.12 6.38
N PHE A 102 2.54 -11.98 7.41
CA PHE A 102 3.65 -12.87 7.71
C PHE A 102 3.16 -14.27 8.00
N ALA A 103 3.94 -15.27 7.59
CA ALA A 103 3.75 -16.63 8.05
C ALA A 103 3.92 -16.70 9.56
N PHE A 104 3.06 -17.50 10.19
CA PHE A 104 3.04 -17.63 11.64
C PHE A 104 4.28 -18.35 12.17
N ASP A 105 4.81 -19.29 11.42
CA ASP A 105 6.00 -20.06 11.76
C ASP A 105 7.02 -20.12 10.60
N ASP A 106 8.15 -20.76 10.81
CA ASP A 106 9.24 -20.89 9.84
C ASP A 106 9.07 -22.12 8.94
N SER A 107 7.98 -22.88 9.07
CA SER A 107 7.71 -24.00 8.19
C SER A 107 7.27 -23.53 6.82
N ALA A 108 7.65 -24.29 5.78
CA ALA A 108 7.23 -23.99 4.43
C ALA A 108 5.71 -23.94 4.32
N GLN A 109 5.19 -22.84 3.83
CA GLN A 109 3.76 -22.69 3.57
C GLN A 109 3.35 -23.64 2.46
N ALA A 110 2.22 -24.34 2.62
CA ALA A 110 1.69 -25.27 1.65
C ALA A 110 0.25 -24.94 1.27
N GLY A 111 -0.17 -25.39 0.08
CA GLY A 111 -1.53 -25.23 -0.41
C GLY A 111 -1.87 -23.78 -0.76
N PRO A 112 -3.08 -23.29 -0.42
CA PRO A 112 -3.54 -21.95 -0.82
C PRO A 112 -2.69 -20.81 -0.30
N TRP A 113 -1.89 -21.03 0.74
CA TRP A 113 -1.05 -20.01 1.40
C TRP A 113 0.35 -19.88 0.81
N GLU A 114 0.77 -20.83 -0.04
CA GLU A 114 2.11 -20.85 -0.65
C GLU A 114 2.45 -19.54 -1.40
N GLN A 115 1.45 -18.96 -2.06
CA GLN A 115 1.61 -17.70 -2.80
C GLN A 115 1.93 -16.47 -1.93
N PHE A 116 1.65 -16.54 -0.62
CA PHE A 116 1.93 -15.42 0.29
C PHE A 116 3.37 -15.42 0.80
N GLY A 117 4.09 -16.57 0.66
CA GLY A 117 5.45 -16.72 1.18
C GLY A 117 5.54 -16.54 2.70
N ASP A 118 6.75 -16.32 3.20
CA ASP A 118 6.99 -16.17 4.64
C ASP A 118 6.67 -14.76 5.15
N GLY A 119 6.79 -13.76 4.29
CA GLY A 119 6.47 -12.37 4.59
C GLY A 119 6.25 -11.54 3.34
N ARG A 120 5.24 -10.70 3.38
CA ARG A 120 4.88 -9.80 2.28
C ARG A 120 4.53 -8.43 2.82
N LEU A 121 5.14 -7.39 2.22
CA LEU A 121 4.70 -6.01 2.35
C LEU A 121 4.14 -5.55 1.03
N SER A 122 3.05 -4.80 1.09
CA SER A 122 2.44 -4.17 -0.08
C SER A 122 2.24 -2.68 0.20
N LEU A 123 2.67 -1.85 -0.75
CA LEU A 123 2.32 -0.45 -0.80
C LEU A 123 1.19 -0.30 -1.81
N PRO A 124 -0.07 -0.14 -1.36
CA PRO A 124 -1.19 -0.03 -2.29
C PRO A 124 -1.08 1.20 -3.18
N ALA A 125 -1.45 1.05 -4.46
CA ALA A 125 -1.42 2.12 -5.45
C ALA A 125 -2.44 3.23 -5.14
N VAL A 126 -3.60 2.85 -4.58
CA VAL A 126 -4.59 3.79 -4.08
C VAL A 126 -4.91 3.44 -2.64
N GLN A 127 -4.92 4.45 -1.78
CA GLN A 127 -5.28 4.30 -0.38
C GLN A 127 -6.38 5.29 -0.03
N VAL A 128 -7.38 4.83 0.71
CA VAL A 128 -8.46 5.68 1.22
C VAL A 128 -8.47 5.54 2.72
N LEU A 129 -8.24 6.63 3.43
CA LEU A 129 -8.28 6.68 4.88
C LEU A 129 -9.41 7.62 5.31
N ARG A 130 -10.37 7.08 6.04
CA ARG A 130 -11.35 7.86 6.79
C ARG A 130 -10.94 7.91 8.26
N ARG A 131 -11.03 9.10 8.85
CA ARG A 131 -10.89 9.31 10.29
C ARG A 131 -11.91 10.36 10.71
N GLY A 132 -12.94 9.93 11.45
CA GLY A 132 -14.08 10.75 11.76
C GLY A 132 -14.80 11.22 10.48
N ASP A 133 -15.02 12.51 10.38
CA ASP A 133 -15.69 13.18 9.25
C ASP A 133 -14.76 13.50 8.06
N ARG A 134 -13.46 13.15 8.17
CA ARG A 134 -12.46 13.43 7.12
C ARG A 134 -12.04 12.17 6.40
N THR A 135 -11.95 12.27 5.08
CA THR A 135 -11.45 11.19 4.22
C THR A 135 -10.36 11.72 3.30
N TRP A 136 -9.26 11.00 3.21
CA TRP A 136 -8.15 11.28 2.30
C TRP A 136 -8.00 10.14 1.31
N VAL A 137 -7.80 10.50 0.06
CA VAL A 137 -7.43 9.59 -1.02
C VAL A 137 -5.97 9.84 -1.38
N THR A 138 -5.15 8.82 -1.23
CA THR A 138 -3.74 8.86 -1.62
C THR A 138 -3.57 8.02 -2.87
N ARG A 139 -2.96 8.60 -3.92
CA ARG A 139 -2.54 7.88 -5.14
C ARG A 139 -1.03 7.84 -5.16
N ILE A 140 -0.48 6.67 -5.42
CA ILE A 140 0.95 6.43 -5.45
C ILE A 140 1.33 6.00 -6.85
N ASP A 141 2.22 6.77 -7.46
CA ASP A 141 2.73 6.54 -8.80
C ASP A 141 4.21 6.15 -8.73
N ASP A 142 4.54 5.05 -9.38
CA ASP A 142 5.90 4.64 -9.67
C ASP A 142 6.27 5.19 -11.05
N HIS A 143 7.26 6.08 -11.11
CA HIS A 143 7.66 6.72 -12.37
C HIS A 143 8.29 5.74 -13.36
N ASP A 144 8.76 4.60 -12.90
CA ASP A 144 9.44 3.57 -13.73
C ASP A 144 8.51 2.42 -14.13
N ARG A 145 7.29 2.37 -13.59
CA ARG A 145 6.31 1.30 -13.82
C ARG A 145 4.90 1.85 -13.97
N PRO A 146 4.09 1.30 -14.89
CA PRO A 146 2.68 1.68 -14.97
C PRO A 146 1.96 1.30 -13.66
N THR A 147 1.41 2.31 -12.99
CA THR A 147 0.62 2.10 -11.78
C THR A 147 -0.80 1.65 -12.15
N PRO A 148 -1.40 0.69 -11.45
CA PRO A 148 -2.77 0.30 -11.68
C PRO A 148 -3.72 1.49 -11.59
N VAL A 149 -4.56 1.67 -12.61
CA VAL A 149 -5.58 2.71 -12.60
C VAL A 149 -6.81 2.20 -11.84
N VAL A 150 -6.98 2.71 -10.62
CA VAL A 150 -8.20 2.45 -9.84
C VAL A 150 -9.14 3.65 -10.01
N ALA A 151 -10.31 3.39 -10.57
CA ALA A 151 -11.33 4.42 -10.77
C ALA A 151 -11.95 4.84 -9.44
N ALA A 152 -12.24 6.13 -9.30
CA ALA A 152 -13.03 6.61 -8.16
C ALA A 152 -14.47 6.09 -8.25
N PRO A 153 -15.17 5.84 -7.13
CA PRO A 153 -16.57 5.49 -7.12
C PRO A 153 -17.41 6.56 -7.83
N ALA A 154 -18.27 6.12 -8.74
CA ALA A 154 -19.21 7.02 -9.40
C ALA A 154 -20.33 7.43 -8.43
N PRO A 155 -20.90 8.63 -8.54
CA PRO A 155 -22.10 8.98 -7.81
C PRO A 155 -23.22 8.00 -8.17
N ALA A 156 -24.00 7.58 -7.17
CA ALA A 156 -25.19 6.78 -7.42
C ALA A 156 -26.17 7.61 -8.27
N VAL A 157 -26.65 7.01 -9.36
CA VAL A 157 -27.68 7.59 -10.22
C VAL A 157 -29.04 7.50 -9.54
#